data_50acbe8200566f74fd9c726051db68cc
#
_entry.id   50acbe8200566f74fd9c726051db68cc
#
_cell.length_a   1.000
_cell.length_b   1.000
_cell.length_c   1.000
_cell.angle_alpha   90.00
_cell.angle_beta   90.00
_cell.angle_gamma   90.00
#
_symmetry.space_group_name_H-M   'P 1'
#
loop_
_entity.id
_entity.type
_entity.pdbx_description
1 polymer ?
#
loop_
_entity_poly.entity_id
_entity_poly.type
_entity_poly.pdbx_seq_one_letter_code
_entity_poly.pdbx_strand_id
1 'polypeptide(L)'
;MKTFIYITCLLMAFTVLPTNAEINNISQALNESGRLRMLSQRLAKAYLLKAMDIQPEKVNKQLTDSANKFEQNLIELKAFSNSINNSDTLKVAIDIIDLQWQDYRKVLSQADTRAPADTILALSDRTLVACESLVMQLEKTAQRQSARWVNLSGRQRMLSQRIAKLYSAISLSGNKDLYDDGLQQAVHEFDVALQALINSPDNTHFVNHKLKKVATQWNFSKQGFKSLNKGNSTPLVIFMTTESILNQMNDITALYEAIDNKKKRIATS
;
A
#
# COMPACT_ATOMS: atom_id res chain seq x y z
N MET A 1 44.91 22.35 -50.97
CA MET A 1 44.12 22.86 -49.84
C MET A 1 42.92 21.90 -49.61
N LYS A 2 42.99 21.09 -48.60
CA LYS A 2 41.84 20.14 -48.20
C LYS A 2 41.14 20.74 -46.99
N THR A 3 39.91 21.21 -47.21
CA THR A 3 39.05 21.80 -46.19
C THR A 3 38.40 20.66 -45.40
N PHE A 4 38.72 20.52 -44.10
CA PHE A 4 38.03 19.61 -43.17
C PHE A 4 36.79 20.31 -42.62
N ILE A 5 35.61 19.73 -42.90
CA ILE A 5 34.33 20.16 -42.31
C ILE A 5 34.12 19.34 -41.05
N TYR A 6 34.19 19.98 -39.87
CA TYR A 6 33.82 19.39 -38.59
C TYR A 6 32.31 19.46 -38.44
N ILE A 7 31.62 18.32 -38.53
CA ILE A 7 30.21 18.19 -38.18
C ILE A 7 30.14 17.94 -36.65
N THR A 8 29.75 18.97 -35.90
CA THR A 8 29.49 18.87 -34.47
C THR A 8 28.09 18.26 -34.27
N CYS A 9 28.02 16.96 -33.99
CA CYS A 9 26.77 16.33 -33.56
C CYS A 9 26.42 16.78 -32.12
N LEU A 10 25.44 17.67 -32.00
CA LEU A 10 24.83 18.07 -30.74
C LEU A 10 23.92 16.93 -30.24
N LEU A 11 24.44 16.10 -29.35
CA LEU A 11 23.62 15.10 -28.64
C LEU A 11 22.68 15.84 -27.67
N MET A 12 21.42 16.06 -28.07
CA MET A 12 20.35 16.42 -27.15
C MET A 12 20.04 15.19 -26.28
N ALA A 13 20.57 15.18 -25.05
CA ALA A 13 20.16 14.28 -24.03
C ALA A 13 18.69 14.63 -23.65
N PHE A 14 17.73 13.90 -24.20
CA PHE A 14 16.35 13.89 -23.70
C PHE A 14 16.38 13.26 -22.31
N THR A 15 16.42 14.08 -21.26
CA THR A 15 16.09 13.65 -19.91
C THR A 15 14.60 13.35 -19.89
N VAL A 16 14.25 12.06 -20.03
CA VAL A 16 12.91 11.58 -19.75
C VAL A 16 12.71 11.74 -18.25
N LEU A 17 12.14 12.88 -17.83
CA LEU A 17 11.63 13.03 -16.48
C LEU A 17 10.54 11.97 -16.30
N PRO A 18 10.53 11.20 -15.19
CA PRO A 18 9.44 10.30 -14.93
C PRO A 18 8.15 11.13 -14.88
N THR A 19 7.25 10.91 -15.83
CA THR A 19 5.93 11.51 -15.83
C THR A 19 5.19 10.89 -14.66
N ASN A 20 5.12 11.61 -13.54
CA ASN A 20 4.24 11.27 -12.45
C ASN A 20 2.82 11.21 -13.03
N ALA A 21 2.14 10.09 -12.86
CA ALA A 21 0.77 9.96 -13.29
C ALA A 21 -0.09 10.90 -12.43
N GLU A 22 -0.49 12.02 -12.99
CA GLU A 22 -1.37 12.98 -12.33
C GLU A 22 -2.68 12.31 -11.95
N ILE A 23 -3.16 12.53 -10.73
CA ILE A 23 -4.46 12.03 -10.28
C ILE A 23 -5.55 12.89 -10.92
N ASN A 24 -6.29 12.31 -11.87
CA ASN A 24 -7.27 13.04 -12.69
C ASN A 24 -8.72 12.77 -12.31
N ASN A 25 -8.99 11.84 -11.39
CA ASN A 25 -10.33 11.48 -10.99
C ASN A 25 -10.39 10.82 -9.61
N ILE A 26 -11.60 10.75 -9.04
CA ILE A 26 -11.86 10.19 -7.71
C ILE A 26 -11.44 8.70 -7.60
N SER A 27 -11.57 7.90 -8.67
CA SER A 27 -11.20 6.47 -8.62
C SER A 27 -9.70 6.29 -8.47
N GLN A 28 -8.91 7.13 -9.17
CA GLN A 28 -7.45 7.18 -9.00
C GLN A 28 -7.08 7.71 -7.61
N ALA A 29 -7.72 8.79 -7.15
CA ALA A 29 -7.49 9.32 -5.81
C ALA A 29 -7.78 8.24 -4.73
N LEU A 30 -8.85 7.47 -4.90
CA LEU A 30 -9.22 6.37 -4.00
C LEU A 30 -8.18 5.24 -4.01
N ASN A 31 -7.65 4.89 -5.18
CA ASN A 31 -6.58 3.89 -5.30
C ASN A 31 -5.28 4.37 -4.65
N GLU A 32 -4.86 5.62 -4.92
CA GLU A 32 -3.60 6.16 -4.39
C GLU A 32 -3.68 6.46 -2.88
N SER A 33 -4.82 6.93 -2.37
CA SER A 33 -5.03 7.04 -0.92
C SER A 33 -5.03 5.67 -0.23
N GLY A 34 -5.62 4.66 -0.87
CA GLY A 34 -5.52 3.25 -0.44
C GLY A 34 -4.08 2.74 -0.44
N ARG A 35 -3.23 3.25 -1.32
CA ARG A 35 -1.79 2.94 -1.34
C ARG A 35 -1.06 3.54 -0.13
N LEU A 36 -1.43 4.75 0.33
CA LEU A 36 -0.88 5.32 1.57
C LEU A 36 -1.16 4.42 2.78
N ARG A 37 -2.37 3.85 2.90
CA ARG A 37 -2.69 2.86 3.96
C ARG A 37 -1.73 1.68 3.93
N MET A 38 -1.51 1.11 2.76
CA MET A 38 -0.61 -0.02 2.58
C MET A 38 0.83 0.35 2.90
N LEU A 39 1.31 1.50 2.42
CA LEU A 39 2.68 1.96 2.64
C LEU A 39 2.96 2.23 4.12
N SER A 40 2.01 2.76 4.90
CA SER A 40 2.17 2.96 6.34
C SER A 40 2.50 1.65 7.06
N GLN A 41 1.85 0.55 6.69
CA GLN A 41 2.09 -0.77 7.29
C GLN A 41 3.36 -1.43 6.74
N ARG A 42 3.64 -1.25 5.45
CA ARG A 42 4.83 -1.81 4.79
C ARG A 42 6.13 -1.24 5.34
N LEU A 43 6.14 0.04 5.66
CA LEU A 43 7.27 0.73 6.28
C LEU A 43 7.61 0.13 7.65
N ALA A 44 6.62 -0.04 8.53
CA ALA A 44 6.83 -0.67 9.83
C ALA A 44 7.27 -2.13 9.70
N LYS A 45 6.66 -2.91 8.78
CA LYS A 45 7.11 -4.26 8.48
C LYS A 45 8.58 -4.29 8.06
N ALA A 46 8.99 -3.44 7.12
CA ALA A 46 10.37 -3.38 6.64
C ALA A 46 11.34 -2.98 7.76
N TYR A 47 10.96 -2.03 8.62
CA TYR A 47 11.75 -1.64 9.78
C TYR A 47 12.00 -2.83 10.74
N LEU A 48 10.96 -3.59 11.08
CA LEU A 48 11.07 -4.76 11.96
C LEU A 48 11.90 -5.87 11.33
N LEU A 49 11.75 -6.13 10.02
CA LEU A 49 12.55 -7.11 9.29
C LEU A 49 14.03 -6.71 9.23
N LYS A 50 14.33 -5.41 9.08
CA LYS A 50 15.68 -4.86 9.16
C LYS A 50 16.30 -5.12 10.53
N ALA A 51 15.56 -4.92 11.61
CA ALA A 51 16.01 -5.19 12.97
C ALA A 51 16.33 -6.67 13.22
N MET A 52 15.72 -7.59 12.45
CA MET A 52 16.00 -9.03 12.48
C MET A 52 17.04 -9.50 11.46
N ASP A 53 17.68 -8.59 10.72
CA ASP A 53 18.63 -8.88 9.62
C ASP A 53 18.09 -9.83 8.54
N ILE A 54 16.79 -9.72 8.25
CA ILE A 54 16.13 -10.55 7.24
C ILE A 54 16.19 -9.89 5.88
N GLN A 55 16.91 -10.48 4.92
CA GLN A 55 17.07 -9.98 3.56
C GLN A 55 17.47 -8.49 3.51
N PRO A 56 18.56 -8.07 4.17
CA PRO A 56 18.88 -6.67 4.47
C PRO A 56 18.87 -5.77 3.24
N GLU A 57 19.43 -6.22 2.11
CA GLU A 57 19.44 -5.43 0.87
C GLU A 57 18.03 -5.16 0.34
N LYS A 58 17.20 -6.23 0.26
CA LYS A 58 15.81 -6.10 -0.22
C LYS A 58 14.96 -5.25 0.71
N VAL A 59 15.14 -5.43 2.02
CA VAL A 59 14.38 -4.74 3.05
C VAL A 59 14.77 -3.26 3.10
N ASN A 60 16.05 -2.91 3.01
CA ASN A 60 16.50 -1.52 2.94
C ASN A 60 15.98 -0.82 1.68
N LYS A 61 16.06 -1.50 0.51
CA LYS A 61 15.44 -0.98 -0.72
C LYS A 61 13.94 -0.79 -0.56
N GLN A 62 13.24 -1.75 0.03
CA GLN A 62 11.81 -1.67 0.26
C GLN A 62 11.44 -0.49 1.16
N LEU A 63 12.23 -0.24 2.22
CA LEU A 63 12.02 0.88 3.14
C LEU A 63 12.14 2.22 2.40
N THR A 64 13.22 2.41 1.66
CA THR A 64 13.48 3.63 0.88
C THR A 64 12.43 3.84 -0.21
N ASP A 65 12.15 2.84 -1.02
CA ASP A 65 11.15 2.93 -2.09
C ASP A 65 9.75 3.23 -1.54
N SER A 66 9.40 2.63 -0.38
CA SER A 66 8.10 2.85 0.25
C SER A 66 7.97 4.26 0.83
N ALA A 67 9.02 4.81 1.42
CA ALA A 67 9.03 6.18 1.93
C ALA A 67 8.89 7.20 0.79
N ASN A 68 9.70 7.05 -0.27
CA ASN A 68 9.64 7.90 -1.45
C ASN A 68 8.25 7.85 -2.11
N LYS A 69 7.66 6.66 -2.23
CA LYS A 69 6.33 6.50 -2.83
C LYS A 69 5.22 7.08 -1.95
N PHE A 70 5.37 7.01 -0.62
CA PHE A 70 4.44 7.65 0.31
C PHE A 70 4.42 9.17 0.12
N GLU A 71 5.59 9.81 0.06
CA GLU A 71 5.72 11.25 -0.16
C GLU A 71 5.17 11.67 -1.51
N GLN A 72 5.52 10.96 -2.57
CA GLN A 72 5.02 11.23 -3.90
C GLN A 72 3.49 11.17 -3.95
N ASN A 73 2.88 10.11 -3.41
CA ASN A 73 1.43 9.97 -3.41
C ASN A 73 0.75 11.07 -2.58
N LEU A 74 1.37 11.51 -1.48
CA LEU A 74 0.84 12.59 -0.67
C LEU A 74 0.83 13.92 -1.43
N ILE A 75 1.90 14.22 -2.18
CA ILE A 75 1.99 15.40 -3.05
C ILE A 75 0.92 15.35 -4.15
N GLU A 76 0.76 14.21 -4.82
CA GLU A 76 -0.23 14.03 -5.89
C GLU A 76 -1.68 14.18 -5.36
N LEU A 77 -1.98 13.64 -4.18
CA LEU A 77 -3.28 13.78 -3.53
C LEU A 77 -3.56 15.22 -3.07
N LYS A 78 -2.54 15.95 -2.59
CA LYS A 78 -2.66 17.40 -2.31
C LYS A 78 -2.99 18.19 -3.58
N ALA A 79 -2.28 17.95 -4.67
CA ALA A 79 -2.56 18.60 -5.95
C ALA A 79 -3.98 18.29 -6.44
N PHE A 80 -4.41 17.04 -6.38
CA PHE A 80 -5.78 16.63 -6.74
C PHE A 80 -6.82 17.32 -5.87
N SER A 81 -6.63 17.38 -4.54
CA SER A 81 -7.60 18.04 -3.65
C SER A 81 -7.75 19.55 -3.93
N ASN A 82 -6.69 20.18 -4.45
CA ASN A 82 -6.73 21.60 -4.84
C ASN A 82 -7.41 21.82 -6.21
N SER A 83 -7.48 20.80 -7.06
CA SER A 83 -8.09 20.88 -8.39
C SER A 83 -9.61 20.68 -8.40
N ILE A 84 -10.19 20.19 -7.29
CA ILE A 84 -11.63 19.90 -7.18
C ILE A 84 -12.35 20.89 -6.26
N ASN A 85 -13.58 21.23 -6.61
CA ASN A 85 -14.42 22.11 -5.79
C ASN A 85 -14.91 21.40 -4.51
N ASN A 86 -15.18 22.18 -3.45
CA ASN A 86 -15.69 21.67 -2.15
C ASN A 86 -14.82 20.57 -1.53
N SER A 87 -13.49 20.73 -1.60
CA SER A 87 -12.51 19.74 -1.16
C SER A 87 -11.97 19.97 0.25
N ASP A 88 -12.53 20.89 1.03
CA ASP A 88 -11.96 21.29 2.34
C ASP A 88 -11.80 20.10 3.29
N THR A 89 -12.77 19.19 3.34
CA THR A 89 -12.67 17.99 4.17
C THR A 89 -11.54 17.04 3.70
N LEU A 90 -11.29 16.97 2.38
CA LEU A 90 -10.18 16.18 1.83
C LEU A 90 -8.84 16.84 2.14
N LYS A 91 -8.74 18.17 2.03
CA LYS A 91 -7.52 18.92 2.37
C LYS A 91 -7.16 18.71 3.84
N VAL A 92 -8.12 18.88 4.75
CA VAL A 92 -7.90 18.63 6.19
C VAL A 92 -7.44 17.20 6.44
N ALA A 93 -8.06 16.20 5.80
CA ALA A 93 -7.64 14.80 5.97
C ALA A 93 -6.21 14.56 5.45
N ILE A 94 -5.83 15.19 4.34
CA ILE A 94 -4.48 15.10 3.79
C ILE A 94 -3.45 15.79 4.69
N ASP A 95 -3.79 16.95 5.25
CA ASP A 95 -2.90 17.67 6.18
C ASP A 95 -2.66 16.88 7.47
N ILE A 96 -3.68 16.16 7.97
CA ILE A 96 -3.51 15.24 9.10
C ILE A 96 -2.56 14.10 8.73
N ILE A 97 -2.66 13.53 7.53
CA ILE A 97 -1.74 12.49 7.07
C ILE A 97 -0.31 13.04 7.00
N ASP A 98 -0.13 14.26 6.47
CA ASP A 98 1.19 14.88 6.36
C ASP A 98 1.84 15.08 7.75
N LEU A 99 1.06 15.56 8.73
CA LEU A 99 1.53 15.70 10.09
C LEU A 99 1.98 14.34 10.69
N GLN A 100 1.18 13.28 10.55
CA GLN A 100 1.55 11.95 11.03
C GLN A 100 2.77 11.39 10.28
N TRP A 101 2.89 11.71 8.99
CA TRP A 101 4.01 11.28 8.17
C TRP A 101 5.34 11.92 8.60
N GLN A 102 5.33 13.20 8.96
CA GLN A 102 6.54 13.89 9.44
C GLN A 102 7.13 13.20 10.66
N ASP A 103 6.29 12.85 11.66
CA ASP A 103 6.72 12.11 12.85
C ASP A 103 7.26 10.71 12.49
N TYR A 104 6.54 10.00 11.62
CA TYR A 104 6.90 8.65 11.21
C TYR A 104 8.22 8.64 10.44
N ARG A 105 8.37 9.53 9.45
CA ARG A 105 9.58 9.69 8.66
C ARG A 105 10.81 9.99 9.52
N LYS A 106 10.66 10.86 10.52
CA LYS A 106 11.75 11.21 11.44
C LYS A 106 12.33 9.97 12.12
N VAL A 107 11.49 9.05 12.57
CA VAL A 107 11.95 7.80 13.19
C VAL A 107 12.52 6.83 12.18
N LEU A 108 11.90 6.70 11.00
CA LEU A 108 12.39 5.85 9.91
C LEU A 108 13.77 6.25 9.37
N SER A 109 14.09 7.56 9.40
CA SER A 109 15.37 8.11 8.90
C SER A 109 16.52 7.96 9.89
N GLN A 110 16.28 7.58 11.13
CA GLN A 110 17.34 7.30 12.09
C GLN A 110 18.12 6.07 11.60
N ALA A 111 19.43 6.26 11.41
CA ALA A 111 20.33 5.22 10.88
C ALA A 111 20.39 3.99 11.79
N ASP A 112 20.05 4.18 13.06
CA ASP A 112 20.07 3.15 14.08
C ASP A 112 18.65 2.62 14.32
N THR A 113 18.41 1.34 14.03
CA THR A 113 17.13 0.65 14.25
C THR A 113 16.82 0.42 15.75
N ARG A 114 17.29 1.32 16.62
CA ARG A 114 17.09 1.27 18.07
C ARG A 114 15.79 1.91 18.54
N ALA A 115 14.99 2.49 17.66
CA ALA A 115 13.65 2.88 18.09
C ALA A 115 12.91 1.62 18.55
N PRO A 116 12.29 1.63 19.74
CA PRO A 116 11.53 0.48 20.21
C PRO A 116 10.49 0.07 19.16
N ALA A 117 10.32 -1.24 18.97
CA ALA A 117 9.33 -1.77 18.02
C ALA A 117 7.95 -1.14 18.23
N ASP A 118 7.56 -0.91 19.49
CA ASP A 118 6.27 -0.29 19.83
C ASP A 118 6.12 1.14 19.27
N THR A 119 7.20 1.92 19.22
CA THR A 119 7.17 3.27 18.62
C THR A 119 6.83 3.20 17.13
N ILE A 120 7.48 2.31 16.37
CA ILE A 120 7.23 2.11 14.94
C ILE A 120 5.82 1.59 14.71
N LEU A 121 5.35 0.66 15.52
CA LEU A 121 4.00 0.12 15.45
C LEU A 121 2.96 1.22 15.69
N ALA A 122 3.12 2.01 16.76
CA ALA A 122 2.21 3.11 17.09
C ALA A 122 2.17 4.18 15.99
N LEU A 123 3.32 4.57 15.42
CA LEU A 123 3.41 5.54 14.32
C LEU A 123 2.72 5.00 13.06
N SER A 124 2.96 3.73 12.73
CA SER A 124 2.32 3.10 11.56
C SER A 124 0.79 3.03 11.70
N ASP A 125 0.29 2.76 12.90
CA ASP A 125 -1.16 2.65 13.14
C ASP A 125 -1.84 4.01 13.18
N ARG A 126 -1.22 5.04 13.77
CA ARG A 126 -1.73 6.42 13.69
C ARG A 126 -1.78 6.93 12.25
N THR A 127 -0.74 6.70 11.48
CA THR A 127 -0.71 7.05 10.05
C THR A 127 -1.77 6.28 9.26
N LEU A 128 -1.99 4.98 9.57
CA LEU A 128 -3.06 4.19 8.95
C LEU A 128 -4.44 4.80 9.22
N VAL A 129 -4.74 5.18 10.46
CA VAL A 129 -6.04 5.79 10.84
C VAL A 129 -6.28 7.08 10.06
N ALA A 130 -5.27 7.94 9.92
CA ALA A 130 -5.36 9.16 9.12
C ALA A 130 -5.63 8.85 7.64
N CYS A 131 -4.91 7.89 7.05
CA CYS A 131 -5.12 7.46 5.66
C CYS A 131 -6.51 6.83 5.45
N GLU A 132 -7.02 6.07 6.42
CA GLU A 132 -8.36 5.47 6.36
C GLU A 132 -9.46 6.55 6.30
N SER A 133 -9.31 7.62 7.08
CA SER A 133 -10.24 8.76 7.04
C SER A 133 -10.34 9.38 5.65
N LEU A 134 -9.20 9.61 4.98
CA LEU A 134 -9.18 10.13 3.60
C LEU A 134 -9.87 9.17 2.63
N VAL A 135 -9.58 7.86 2.71
CA VAL A 135 -10.21 6.86 1.85
C VAL A 135 -11.72 6.82 2.02
N MET A 136 -12.22 6.86 3.26
CA MET A 136 -13.66 6.89 3.53
C MET A 136 -14.35 8.14 2.94
N GLN A 137 -13.69 9.29 3.03
CA GLN A 137 -14.22 10.53 2.43
C GLN A 137 -14.25 10.45 0.91
N LEU A 138 -13.20 9.93 0.27
CA LEU A 138 -13.17 9.74 -1.18
C LEU A 138 -14.20 8.73 -1.66
N GLU A 139 -14.38 7.61 -0.95
CA GLU A 139 -15.43 6.62 -1.26
C GLU A 139 -16.82 7.23 -1.17
N LYS A 140 -17.09 8.01 -0.11
CA LYS A 140 -18.33 8.75 0.05
C LYS A 140 -18.56 9.76 -1.08
N THR A 141 -17.51 10.48 -1.49
CA THR A 141 -17.57 11.44 -2.59
C THR A 141 -17.81 10.75 -3.94
N ALA A 142 -17.31 9.54 -4.14
CA ALA A 142 -17.51 8.76 -5.35
C ALA A 142 -18.98 8.40 -5.60
N GLN A 143 -19.77 8.18 -4.54
CA GLN A 143 -21.22 7.84 -4.58
C GLN A 143 -21.57 6.66 -5.50
N ARG A 144 -20.62 5.74 -5.76
CA ARG A 144 -20.80 4.60 -6.65
C ARG A 144 -20.40 3.30 -5.98
N GLN A 145 -21.20 2.27 -6.18
CA GLN A 145 -20.92 0.95 -5.63
C GLN A 145 -19.62 0.35 -6.19
N SER A 146 -19.27 0.68 -7.44
CA SER A 146 -18.02 0.21 -8.05
C SER A 146 -16.76 0.79 -7.36
N ALA A 147 -16.82 2.01 -6.81
CA ALA A 147 -15.75 2.60 -6.01
C ALA A 147 -15.46 1.80 -4.73
N ARG A 148 -16.49 1.17 -4.16
CA ARG A 148 -16.33 0.25 -3.01
C ARG A 148 -15.39 -0.91 -3.30
N TRP A 149 -15.40 -1.45 -4.52
CA TRP A 149 -14.49 -2.54 -4.90
C TRP A 149 -13.04 -2.07 -5.03
N VAL A 150 -12.81 -0.83 -5.47
CA VAL A 150 -11.48 -0.20 -5.46
C VAL A 150 -10.98 -0.08 -4.02
N ASN A 151 -11.82 0.44 -3.10
CA ASN A 151 -11.47 0.53 -1.68
C ASN A 151 -11.22 -0.85 -1.05
N LEU A 152 -12.11 -1.82 -1.26
CA LEU A 152 -12.01 -3.14 -0.65
C LEU A 152 -10.77 -3.91 -1.13
N SER A 153 -10.46 -3.85 -2.42
CA SER A 153 -9.23 -4.45 -2.96
C SER A 153 -7.97 -3.72 -2.49
N GLY A 154 -8.04 -2.39 -2.36
CA GLY A 154 -7.00 -1.59 -1.73
C GLY A 154 -6.77 -1.96 -0.26
N ARG A 155 -7.84 -2.27 0.48
CA ARG A 155 -7.76 -2.75 1.87
C ARG A 155 -7.01 -4.08 1.98
N GLN A 156 -7.17 -5.00 1.01
CA GLN A 156 -6.39 -6.25 0.96
C GLN A 156 -4.89 -6.02 0.86
N ARG A 157 -4.46 -5.01 0.07
CA ARG A 157 -3.05 -4.61 0.01
C ARG A 157 -2.54 -4.22 1.39
N MET A 158 -3.27 -3.37 2.09
CA MET A 158 -2.94 -2.92 3.44
C MET A 158 -2.91 -4.08 4.43
N LEU A 159 -3.93 -4.94 4.44
CA LEU A 159 -4.03 -6.07 5.35
C LEU A 159 -2.88 -7.07 5.17
N SER A 160 -2.46 -7.35 3.92
CA SER A 160 -1.30 -8.20 3.67
C SER A 160 -0.03 -7.68 4.35
N GLN A 161 0.17 -6.36 4.36
CA GLN A 161 1.33 -5.73 5.00
C GLN A 161 1.17 -5.62 6.52
N ARG A 162 -0.05 -5.36 7.01
CA ARG A 162 -0.37 -5.33 8.45
C ARG A 162 -0.14 -6.69 9.11
N ILE A 163 -0.58 -7.77 8.47
CA ILE A 163 -0.36 -9.14 8.92
C ILE A 163 1.14 -9.43 9.02
N ALA A 164 1.91 -9.12 7.98
CA ALA A 164 3.35 -9.30 8.01
C ALA A 164 4.05 -8.43 9.07
N LYS A 165 3.59 -7.20 9.27
CA LYS A 165 4.07 -6.30 10.34
C LYS A 165 3.88 -6.94 11.72
N LEU A 166 2.66 -7.37 12.03
CA LEU A 166 2.33 -7.94 13.34
C LEU A 166 3.04 -9.27 13.56
N TYR A 167 3.13 -10.12 12.53
CA TYR A 167 3.94 -11.34 12.57
C TYR A 167 5.41 -11.03 12.88
N SER A 168 5.98 -10.02 12.24
CA SER A 168 7.36 -9.60 12.47
C SER A 168 7.56 -9.05 13.89
N ALA A 169 6.58 -8.32 14.43
CA ALA A 169 6.61 -7.82 15.81
C ALA A 169 6.64 -8.98 16.82
N ILE A 170 5.79 -10.00 16.64
CA ILE A 170 5.80 -11.21 17.46
C ILE A 170 7.15 -11.93 17.36
N SER A 171 7.67 -12.07 16.13
CA SER A 171 8.93 -12.78 15.91
C SER A 171 10.14 -12.07 16.53
N LEU A 172 10.14 -10.73 16.51
CA LEU A 172 11.22 -9.90 17.07
C LEU A 172 11.17 -9.83 18.59
N SER A 173 9.97 -9.64 19.17
CA SER A 173 9.79 -9.44 20.62
C SER A 173 9.71 -10.75 21.40
N GLY A 174 9.32 -11.85 20.75
CA GLY A 174 8.94 -13.10 21.42
C GLY A 174 7.63 -13.00 22.24
N ASN A 175 6.99 -11.81 22.26
CA ASN A 175 5.76 -11.55 23.00
C ASN A 175 4.55 -11.67 22.09
N LYS A 176 4.03 -12.91 21.99
CA LYS A 176 2.85 -13.20 21.17
C LYS A 176 1.59 -12.50 21.69
N ASP A 177 1.38 -12.53 23.00
CA ASP A 177 0.14 -12.06 23.62
C ASP A 177 -0.15 -10.58 23.34
N LEU A 178 0.91 -9.78 23.14
CA LEU A 178 0.79 -8.35 22.86
C LEU A 178 0.21 -8.05 21.45
N TYR A 179 0.43 -8.93 20.48
CA TYR A 179 0.12 -8.65 19.08
C TYR A 179 -0.81 -9.66 18.42
N ASP A 180 -1.11 -10.79 19.08
CA ASP A 180 -1.87 -11.89 18.48
C ASP A 180 -3.30 -11.50 18.13
N ASP A 181 -4.00 -10.78 19.01
CA ASP A 181 -5.36 -10.31 18.76
C ASP A 181 -5.43 -9.45 17.49
N GLY A 182 -4.49 -8.52 17.35
CA GLY A 182 -4.39 -7.69 16.15
C GLY A 182 -4.05 -8.49 14.89
N LEU A 183 -3.20 -9.52 15.01
CA LEU A 183 -2.87 -10.43 13.91
C LEU A 183 -4.08 -11.25 13.49
N GLN A 184 -4.80 -11.89 14.44
CA GLN A 184 -5.99 -12.68 14.15
C GLN A 184 -7.12 -11.84 13.56
N GLN A 185 -7.32 -10.62 14.07
CA GLN A 185 -8.27 -9.68 13.51
C GLN A 185 -7.93 -9.34 12.05
N ALA A 186 -6.66 -9.01 11.75
CA ALA A 186 -6.23 -8.69 10.39
C ALA A 186 -6.38 -9.88 9.43
N VAL A 187 -6.11 -11.10 9.90
CA VAL A 187 -6.33 -12.35 9.15
C VAL A 187 -7.81 -12.56 8.86
N HIS A 188 -8.66 -12.37 9.85
CA HIS A 188 -10.12 -12.49 9.68
C HIS A 188 -10.67 -11.43 8.70
N GLU A 189 -10.26 -10.18 8.85
CA GLU A 189 -10.65 -9.10 7.93
C GLU A 189 -10.22 -9.40 6.49
N PHE A 190 -9.03 -9.97 6.30
CA PHE A 190 -8.55 -10.37 4.99
C PHE A 190 -9.44 -11.48 4.39
N ASP A 191 -9.75 -12.51 5.16
CA ASP A 191 -10.64 -13.60 4.71
C ASP A 191 -12.02 -13.09 4.28
N VAL A 192 -12.66 -12.27 5.12
CA VAL A 192 -14.00 -11.72 4.85
C VAL A 192 -14.00 -10.84 3.59
N ALA A 193 -13.02 -9.95 3.49
CA ALA A 193 -12.93 -9.03 2.35
C ALA A 193 -12.55 -9.77 1.05
N LEU A 194 -11.72 -10.81 1.10
CA LEU A 194 -11.40 -11.63 -0.07
C LEU A 194 -12.64 -12.38 -0.59
N GLN A 195 -13.45 -12.93 0.31
CA GLN A 195 -14.72 -13.59 -0.08
C GLN A 195 -15.69 -12.59 -0.71
N ALA A 196 -15.81 -11.38 -0.16
CA ALA A 196 -16.63 -10.34 -0.76
C ALA A 196 -16.16 -9.95 -2.18
N LEU A 197 -14.84 -9.84 -2.39
CA LEU A 197 -14.27 -9.59 -3.71
C LEU A 197 -14.55 -10.74 -4.70
N ILE A 198 -14.39 -12.00 -4.27
CA ILE A 198 -14.68 -13.19 -5.12
C ILE A 198 -16.14 -13.21 -5.57
N ASN A 199 -17.05 -12.79 -4.69
CA ASN A 199 -18.49 -12.78 -4.94
C ASN A 199 -19.01 -11.48 -5.58
N SER A 200 -18.12 -10.54 -5.94
CA SER A 200 -18.53 -9.28 -6.55
C SER A 200 -19.23 -9.51 -7.90
N PRO A 201 -20.43 -8.92 -8.12
CA PRO A 201 -21.12 -9.00 -9.40
C PRO A 201 -20.41 -8.22 -10.53
N ASP A 202 -19.45 -7.36 -10.17
CA ASP A 202 -18.68 -6.53 -11.09
C ASP A 202 -17.47 -7.24 -11.67
N ASN A 203 -17.22 -8.49 -11.25
CA ASN A 203 -16.04 -9.22 -11.67
C ASN A 203 -16.10 -9.63 -13.16
N THR A 204 -15.05 -9.26 -13.87
CA THR A 204 -14.78 -9.88 -15.17
C THR A 204 -14.17 -11.29 -14.98
N HIS A 205 -14.18 -12.11 -16.04
CA HIS A 205 -13.49 -13.40 -16.02
C HIS A 205 -12.01 -13.26 -15.59
N PHE A 206 -11.35 -12.20 -16.04
CA PHE A 206 -9.95 -11.93 -15.73
C PHE A 206 -9.74 -11.58 -14.24
N VAL A 207 -10.63 -10.75 -13.64
CA VAL A 207 -10.61 -10.46 -12.21
C VAL A 207 -10.81 -11.73 -11.39
N ASN A 208 -11.79 -12.56 -11.74
CA ASN A 208 -12.03 -13.83 -11.05
C ASN A 208 -10.82 -14.77 -11.11
N HIS A 209 -10.15 -14.85 -12.26
CA HIS A 209 -8.93 -15.66 -12.38
C HIS A 209 -7.82 -15.16 -11.44
N LYS A 210 -7.59 -13.84 -11.37
CA LYS A 210 -6.60 -13.25 -10.47
C LYS A 210 -6.97 -13.46 -8.99
N LEU A 211 -8.23 -13.29 -8.63
CA LEU A 211 -8.70 -13.52 -7.24
C LEU A 211 -8.51 -14.98 -6.79
N LYS A 212 -8.72 -15.95 -7.69
CA LYS A 212 -8.43 -17.37 -7.40
C LYS A 212 -6.96 -17.60 -7.08
N LYS A 213 -6.03 -16.94 -7.79
CA LYS A 213 -4.59 -17.01 -7.48
C LYS A 213 -4.27 -16.44 -6.12
N VAL A 214 -4.86 -15.28 -5.78
CA VAL A 214 -4.72 -14.68 -4.44
C VAL A 214 -5.23 -15.63 -3.37
N ALA A 215 -6.41 -16.25 -3.56
CA ALA A 215 -6.97 -17.19 -2.60
C ALA A 215 -6.07 -18.41 -2.37
N THR A 216 -5.47 -18.97 -3.43
CA THR A 216 -4.50 -20.07 -3.32
C THR A 216 -3.27 -19.63 -2.53
N GLN A 217 -2.67 -18.49 -2.86
CA GLN A 217 -1.50 -17.94 -2.17
C GLN A 217 -1.82 -17.61 -0.71
N TRP A 218 -2.99 -17.07 -0.43
CA TRP A 218 -3.46 -16.75 0.91
C TRP A 218 -3.62 -18.00 1.77
N ASN A 219 -4.24 -19.06 1.24
CA ASN A 219 -4.38 -20.33 1.95
C ASN A 219 -3.02 -20.94 2.30
N PHE A 220 -2.03 -20.81 1.41
CA PHE A 220 -0.65 -21.20 1.72
C PHE A 220 -0.05 -20.36 2.85
N SER A 221 -0.21 -19.03 2.80
CA SER A 221 0.31 -18.11 3.83
C SER A 221 -0.27 -18.39 5.21
N LYS A 222 -1.56 -18.76 5.30
CA LYS A 222 -2.22 -19.12 6.57
C LYS A 222 -1.57 -20.32 7.27
N GLN A 223 -0.92 -21.21 6.56
CA GLN A 223 -0.17 -22.31 7.19
C GLN A 223 1.05 -21.80 7.98
N GLY A 224 1.70 -20.74 7.48
CA GLY A 224 2.82 -20.08 8.17
C GLY A 224 2.40 -19.43 9.48
N PHE A 225 1.17 -18.88 9.56
CA PHE A 225 0.67 -18.28 10.82
C PHE A 225 0.41 -19.33 11.91
N LYS A 226 -0.01 -20.54 11.53
CA LYS A 226 -0.18 -21.65 12.47
C LYS A 226 1.14 -22.12 13.08
N SER A 227 2.29 -21.89 12.41
CA SER A 227 3.60 -22.27 12.92
C SER A 227 4.06 -21.42 14.10
N LEU A 228 3.60 -20.16 14.21
CA LEU A 228 3.81 -19.33 15.40
C LEU A 228 3.30 -19.99 16.68
N ASN A 229 2.16 -20.64 16.60
CA ASN A 229 1.55 -21.34 17.75
C ASN A 229 2.38 -22.52 18.26
N LYS A 230 3.32 -23.00 17.43
CA LYS A 230 4.25 -24.09 17.76
C LYS A 230 5.66 -23.60 18.13
N GLY A 231 5.85 -22.29 18.33
CA GLY A 231 7.15 -21.70 18.61
C GLY A 231 8.09 -21.60 17.40
N ASN A 232 7.63 -21.95 16.20
CA ASN A 232 8.43 -21.92 14.98
C ASN A 232 8.08 -20.66 14.17
N SER A 233 8.88 -19.60 14.33
CA SER A 233 8.73 -18.38 13.56
C SER A 233 9.41 -18.51 12.19
N THR A 234 8.71 -18.07 11.12
CA THR A 234 9.20 -18.09 9.74
C THR A 234 9.02 -16.73 9.05
N PRO A 235 9.63 -15.64 9.60
CA PRO A 235 9.37 -14.28 9.11
C PRO A 235 9.75 -14.09 7.63
N LEU A 236 10.78 -14.78 7.14
CA LEU A 236 11.15 -14.75 5.72
C LEU A 236 10.03 -15.29 4.83
N VAL A 237 9.41 -16.42 5.20
CA VAL A 237 8.31 -17.01 4.41
C VAL A 237 7.11 -16.05 4.39
N ILE A 238 6.77 -15.46 5.54
CA ILE A 238 5.66 -14.50 5.63
C ILE A 238 5.98 -13.23 4.82
N PHE A 239 7.21 -12.73 4.88
CA PHE A 239 7.66 -11.63 4.03
C PHE A 239 7.43 -11.92 2.55
N MET A 240 7.92 -13.06 2.04
CA MET A 240 7.83 -13.41 0.63
C MET A 240 6.39 -13.62 0.17
N THR A 241 5.58 -14.31 0.97
CA THR A 241 4.18 -14.63 0.59
C THR A 241 3.28 -13.39 0.62
N THR A 242 3.45 -12.50 1.60
CA THR A 242 2.65 -11.27 1.69
C THR A 242 3.05 -10.24 0.64
N GLU A 243 4.32 -10.18 0.20
CA GLU A 243 4.73 -9.39 -0.96
C GLU A 243 4.11 -9.93 -2.26
N SER A 244 4.06 -11.25 -2.42
CA SER A 244 3.37 -11.88 -3.57
C SER A 244 1.88 -11.52 -3.60
N ILE A 245 1.19 -11.59 -2.47
CA ILE A 245 -0.22 -11.19 -2.34
C ILE A 245 -0.39 -9.69 -2.66
N LEU A 246 0.48 -8.82 -2.11
CA LEU A 246 0.45 -7.39 -2.39
C LEU A 246 0.53 -7.10 -3.89
N ASN A 247 1.48 -7.73 -4.59
CA ASN A 247 1.65 -7.52 -6.03
C ASN A 247 0.40 -7.95 -6.82
N GLN A 248 -0.18 -9.11 -6.49
CA GLN A 248 -1.41 -9.57 -7.12
C GLN A 248 -2.59 -8.63 -6.83
N MET A 249 -2.70 -8.13 -5.59
CA MET A 249 -3.76 -7.20 -5.21
C MET A 249 -3.57 -5.80 -5.81
N ASN A 250 -2.35 -5.36 -6.11
CA ASN A 250 -2.12 -4.14 -6.89
C ASN A 250 -2.75 -4.23 -8.28
N ASP A 251 -2.52 -5.34 -8.99
CA ASP A 251 -3.12 -5.58 -10.30
C ASP A 251 -4.66 -5.61 -10.23
N ILE A 252 -5.21 -6.31 -9.24
CA ILE A 252 -6.67 -6.43 -9.04
C ILE A 252 -7.29 -5.06 -8.73
N THR A 253 -6.64 -4.24 -7.90
CA THR A 253 -7.12 -2.89 -7.58
C THR A 253 -7.13 -1.99 -8.82
N ALA A 254 -6.10 -2.06 -9.66
CA ALA A 254 -6.07 -1.34 -10.94
C ALA A 254 -7.19 -1.78 -11.91
N LEU A 255 -7.54 -3.08 -11.91
CA LEU A 255 -8.68 -3.57 -12.70
C LEU A 255 -10.01 -3.03 -12.18
N TYR A 256 -10.23 -2.99 -10.86
CA TYR A 256 -11.44 -2.40 -10.29
C TYR A 256 -11.52 -0.89 -10.54
N GLU A 257 -10.40 -0.18 -10.48
CA GLU A 257 -10.33 1.24 -10.87
C GLU A 257 -10.75 1.44 -12.32
N ALA A 258 -10.27 0.60 -13.25
CA ALA A 258 -10.67 0.66 -14.66
C ALA A 258 -12.16 0.36 -14.85
N ILE A 259 -12.72 -0.60 -14.11
CA ILE A 259 -14.16 -0.93 -14.11
C ILE A 259 -14.98 0.27 -13.60
N ASP A 260 -14.57 0.90 -12.49
CA ASP A 260 -15.26 2.07 -11.93
C ASP A 260 -15.24 3.25 -12.89
N ASN A 261 -14.11 3.54 -13.51
CA ASN A 261 -13.98 4.59 -14.51
C ASN A 261 -14.86 4.34 -15.75
N LYS A 262 -14.96 3.09 -16.21
CA LYS A 262 -15.86 2.73 -17.33
C LYS A 262 -17.33 2.94 -16.97
N LYS A 263 -17.76 2.48 -15.78
CA LYS A 263 -19.13 2.67 -15.29
C LYS A 263 -19.50 4.14 -15.16
N LYS A 264 -18.56 4.99 -14.68
CA LYS A 264 -18.76 6.43 -14.62
C LYS A 264 -19.05 7.02 -16.00
N ARG A 265 -18.26 6.67 -17.02
CA ARG A 265 -18.46 7.20 -18.38
C ARG A 265 -19.83 6.83 -18.95
N ILE A 266 -20.27 5.58 -18.75
CA ILE A 266 -21.60 5.12 -19.21
C ILE A 266 -22.74 5.86 -18.49
N ALA A 267 -22.59 6.17 -17.22
CA ALA A 267 -23.61 6.88 -16.45
C ALA A 267 -23.72 8.38 -16.79
N THR A 268 -22.71 8.96 -17.45
CA THR A 268 -22.65 10.39 -17.84
C THR A 268 -22.89 10.63 -19.34
N SER A 269 -22.98 9.58 -20.15
CA SER A 269 -23.41 9.59 -21.56
C SER A 269 -24.91 9.39 -21.72
#